data_9aa5a9d03831287a7258b198b6f1c7ac
#
_entry.id   9aa5a9d03831287a7258b198b6f1c7ac
#
_cell.length_a   1.000
_cell.length_b   1.000
_cell.length_c   1.000
_cell.angle_alpha   90.00
_cell.angle_beta   90.00
_cell.angle_gamma   90.00
#
_symmetry.space_group_name_H-M   'P 1'
#
loop_
_entity.id
_entity.type
_entity.pdbx_description
1 polymer ?
#
loop_
_entity_poly.entity_id
_entity_poly.type
_entity_poly.pdbx_seq_one_letter_code
_entity_poly.pdbx_strand_id
1 'polypeptide(L)'
;KAINIEARTMIDMVKKEIIPAVMEYTTTVARSIAAVKAVGADASVQEKVLKEITTELSKLDAAVVKLEAATDASVKIEDPKAQAIAYRDDVFAQFAEVREPADKLETLVDEKAWPFPTYAELLFNV
;
A
#
# COMPACT_ATOMS: atom_id res chain seq x y z
N LYS A 1 -21.60 -3.88 -8.21
CA LYS A 1 -21.90 -3.54 -6.83
C LYS A 1 -20.84 -2.64 -6.23
N ALA A 2 -21.23 -1.94 -5.16
CA ALA A 2 -20.35 -0.97 -4.53
C ALA A 2 -19.03 -1.58 -4.03
N ILE A 3 -19.07 -2.75 -3.40
CA ILE A 3 -17.87 -3.40 -2.88
C ILE A 3 -16.91 -3.76 -4.01
N ASN A 4 -17.43 -4.23 -5.14
CA ASN A 4 -16.60 -4.56 -6.29
C ASN A 4 -15.91 -3.30 -6.83
N ILE A 5 -16.62 -2.19 -6.92
CA ILE A 5 -16.06 -0.92 -7.39
C ILE A 5 -14.99 -0.43 -6.43
N GLU A 6 -15.26 -0.48 -5.12
CA GLU A 6 -14.31 -0.07 -4.10
C GLU A 6 -13.05 -0.94 -4.13
N ALA A 7 -13.22 -2.25 -4.30
CA ALA A 7 -12.09 -3.17 -4.38
C ALA A 7 -11.20 -2.85 -5.60
N ARG A 8 -11.81 -2.65 -6.77
CA ARG A 8 -11.06 -2.31 -7.99
C ARG A 8 -10.33 -0.99 -7.85
N THR A 9 -10.98 0.01 -7.22
CA THR A 9 -10.35 1.29 -6.98
C THR A 9 -9.15 1.14 -6.05
N MET A 10 -9.31 0.40 -4.96
CA MET A 10 -8.22 0.16 -4.01
C MET A 10 -7.04 -0.57 -4.67
N ILE A 11 -7.35 -1.61 -5.47
CA ILE A 11 -6.32 -2.36 -6.19
C ILE A 11 -5.54 -1.45 -7.12
N ASP A 12 -6.24 -0.61 -7.89
CA ASP A 12 -5.60 0.32 -8.82
C ASP A 12 -4.74 1.35 -8.10
N MET A 13 -5.24 1.92 -7.00
CA MET A 13 -4.47 2.89 -6.21
C MET A 13 -3.17 2.27 -5.71
N VAL A 14 -3.25 1.06 -5.16
CA VAL A 14 -2.07 0.39 -4.61
C VAL A 14 -1.08 0.06 -5.72
N LYS A 15 -1.54 -0.57 -6.80
CA LYS A 15 -0.65 -1.06 -7.85
C LYS A 15 -0.07 0.05 -8.71
N LYS A 16 -0.83 1.11 -8.97
CA LYS A 16 -0.43 2.13 -9.93
C LYS A 16 0.12 3.39 -9.28
N GLU A 17 -0.14 3.62 -8.00
CA GLU A 17 0.26 4.85 -7.34
C GLU A 17 1.11 4.61 -6.10
N ILE A 18 0.64 3.79 -5.15
CA ILE A 18 1.35 3.62 -3.88
C ILE A 18 2.64 2.81 -4.06
N ILE A 19 2.55 1.64 -4.66
CA ILE A 19 3.74 0.79 -4.84
C ILE A 19 4.81 1.49 -5.66
N PRO A 20 4.49 2.09 -6.83
CA PRO A 20 5.51 2.80 -7.58
C PRO A 20 6.14 3.96 -6.82
N ALA A 21 5.36 4.74 -6.07
CA ALA A 21 5.89 5.86 -5.29
C ALA A 21 6.82 5.37 -4.18
N VAL A 22 6.45 4.29 -3.49
CA VAL A 22 7.28 3.71 -2.44
C VAL A 22 8.56 3.12 -3.01
N MET A 23 8.47 2.44 -4.16
CA MET A 23 9.66 1.90 -4.83
C MET A 23 10.65 3.01 -5.18
N GLU A 24 10.16 4.14 -5.68
CA GLU A 24 11.02 5.29 -5.97
C GLU A 24 11.67 5.82 -4.70
N TYR A 25 10.91 5.92 -3.63
CA TYR A 25 11.44 6.40 -2.36
C TYR A 25 12.48 5.46 -1.78
N THR A 26 12.32 4.14 -1.93
CA THR A 26 13.34 3.19 -1.47
C THR A 26 14.67 3.40 -2.19
N THR A 27 14.63 3.79 -3.47
CA THR A 27 15.83 4.13 -4.20
C THR A 27 16.53 5.34 -3.57
N THR A 28 15.77 6.37 -3.19
CA THR A 28 16.30 7.54 -2.51
C THR A 28 16.98 7.17 -1.21
N VAL A 29 16.34 6.34 -0.39
CA VAL A 29 16.89 5.90 0.89
C VAL A 29 18.13 5.04 0.66
N ALA A 30 18.10 4.12 -0.30
CA ALA A 30 19.25 3.26 -0.61
C ALA A 30 20.45 4.07 -1.06
N ARG A 31 20.23 5.11 -1.86
CA ARG A 31 21.31 6.01 -2.28
C ARG A 31 21.88 6.76 -1.08
N SER A 32 21.04 7.17 -0.14
CA SER A 32 21.50 7.81 1.09
C SER A 32 22.39 6.88 1.89
N ILE A 33 22.00 5.60 2.01
CA ILE A 33 22.81 4.60 2.72
C ILE A 33 24.19 4.48 2.08
N ALA A 34 24.24 4.33 0.76
CA ALA A 34 25.49 4.18 0.04
C ALA A 34 26.37 5.42 0.19
N ALA A 35 25.79 6.61 0.07
CA ALA A 35 26.55 7.88 0.17
C ALA A 35 27.10 8.10 1.57
N VAL A 36 26.32 7.81 2.59
CA VAL A 36 26.74 7.99 3.99
C VAL A 36 27.86 7.02 4.34
N LYS A 37 27.71 5.75 3.92
CA LYS A 37 28.76 4.74 4.17
C LYS A 37 30.05 5.05 3.41
N ALA A 38 29.93 5.61 2.22
CA ALA A 38 31.09 5.94 1.40
C ALA A 38 32.02 6.95 2.06
N VAL A 39 31.47 7.83 2.91
CA VAL A 39 32.29 8.80 3.66
C VAL A 39 32.64 8.33 5.07
N GLY A 40 32.35 7.05 5.38
CA GLY A 40 32.69 6.46 6.67
C GLY A 40 31.75 6.83 7.80
N ALA A 41 30.58 7.34 7.50
CA ALA A 41 29.61 7.74 8.52
C ALA A 41 28.61 6.64 8.82
N ASP A 42 27.85 6.80 9.92
CA ASP A 42 26.88 5.82 10.37
C ASP A 42 25.55 5.97 9.62
N ALA A 43 25.12 4.92 8.95
CA ALA A 43 23.86 4.89 8.20
C ALA A 43 22.79 4.03 8.86
N SER A 44 22.91 3.74 10.16
CA SER A 44 22.01 2.80 10.84
C SER A 44 20.55 3.29 10.84
N VAL A 45 20.32 4.61 10.92
CA VAL A 45 18.95 5.14 10.86
C VAL A 45 18.34 4.88 9.48
N GLN A 46 19.10 5.18 8.42
CA GLN A 46 18.64 4.96 7.05
C GLN A 46 18.37 3.48 6.79
N GLU A 47 19.24 2.61 7.29
CA GLU A 47 19.08 1.16 7.13
C GLU A 47 17.83 0.66 7.86
N LYS A 48 17.56 1.19 9.04
CA LYS A 48 16.36 0.84 9.80
C LYS A 48 15.10 1.26 9.04
N VAL A 49 15.07 2.48 8.54
CA VAL A 49 13.93 3.02 7.80
C VAL A 49 13.69 2.19 6.53
N LEU A 50 14.75 1.89 5.80
CA LEU A 50 14.62 1.10 4.58
C LEU A 50 14.05 -0.29 4.88
N LYS A 51 14.50 -0.92 5.95
CA LYS A 51 14.00 -2.24 6.34
C LYS A 51 12.51 -2.20 6.66
N GLU A 52 12.08 -1.18 7.40
CA GLU A 52 10.67 -1.02 7.75
C GLU A 52 9.82 -0.81 6.50
N ILE A 53 10.28 0.04 5.58
CA ILE A 53 9.55 0.32 4.35
C ILE A 53 9.42 -0.94 3.49
N THR A 54 10.52 -1.68 3.29
CA THR A 54 10.48 -2.89 2.46
C THR A 54 9.62 -3.97 3.08
N THR A 55 9.58 -4.07 4.40
CA THR A 55 8.72 -5.02 5.09
C THR A 55 7.24 -4.69 4.84
N GLU A 56 6.86 -3.43 5.01
CA GLU A 56 5.47 -3.02 4.80
C GLU A 56 5.09 -3.08 3.32
N LEU A 57 6.02 -2.78 2.43
CA LEU A 57 5.77 -2.88 1.00
C LEU A 57 5.46 -4.32 0.59
N SER A 58 6.20 -5.30 1.15
CA SER A 58 5.95 -6.71 0.90
C SER A 58 4.57 -7.13 1.41
N LYS A 59 4.19 -6.65 2.58
CA LYS A 59 2.86 -6.94 3.15
C LYS A 59 1.76 -6.35 2.27
N LEU A 60 1.97 -5.13 1.79
CA LEU A 60 0.99 -4.47 0.94
C LEU A 60 0.80 -5.21 -0.37
N ASP A 61 1.90 -5.63 -0.98
CA ASP A 61 1.85 -6.39 -2.24
C ASP A 61 1.08 -7.69 -2.05
N ALA A 62 1.41 -8.45 -1.00
CA ALA A 62 0.73 -9.71 -0.72
C ALA A 62 -0.77 -9.49 -0.47
N ALA A 63 -1.12 -8.44 0.27
CA ALA A 63 -2.51 -8.14 0.58
C ALA A 63 -3.30 -7.74 -0.67
N VAL A 64 -2.71 -6.94 -1.56
CA VAL A 64 -3.42 -6.52 -2.75
C VAL A 64 -3.58 -7.66 -3.76
N VAL A 65 -2.59 -8.56 -3.84
CA VAL A 65 -2.69 -9.75 -4.69
C VAL A 65 -3.85 -10.62 -4.21
N LYS A 66 -3.94 -10.81 -2.90
CA LYS A 66 -5.01 -11.61 -2.28
C LYS A 66 -6.39 -10.98 -2.51
N LEU A 67 -6.47 -9.64 -2.36
CA LEU A 67 -7.71 -8.93 -2.61
C LEU A 67 -8.15 -9.05 -4.07
N GLU A 68 -7.20 -8.92 -4.99
CA GLU A 68 -7.49 -9.04 -6.42
C GLU A 68 -8.02 -10.43 -6.76
N ALA A 69 -7.39 -11.47 -6.23
CA ALA A 69 -7.83 -12.85 -6.44
C ALA A 69 -9.25 -13.09 -5.90
N ALA A 70 -9.52 -12.58 -4.69
CA ALA A 70 -10.84 -12.73 -4.09
C ALA A 70 -11.91 -11.98 -4.88
N THR A 71 -11.57 -10.79 -5.38
CA THR A 71 -12.50 -9.98 -6.17
C THR A 71 -12.80 -10.68 -7.50
N ASP A 72 -11.77 -11.18 -8.17
CA ASP A 72 -11.94 -11.89 -9.44
C ASP A 72 -12.80 -13.14 -9.28
N ALA A 73 -12.58 -13.89 -8.20
CA ALA A 73 -13.36 -15.09 -7.92
C ALA A 73 -14.82 -14.75 -7.63
N SER A 74 -15.05 -13.69 -6.85
CA SER A 74 -16.40 -13.29 -6.45
C SER A 74 -17.24 -12.82 -7.63
N VAL A 75 -16.61 -12.11 -8.58
CA VAL A 75 -17.29 -11.62 -9.78
C VAL A 75 -17.87 -12.76 -10.61
N LYS A 76 -17.23 -13.94 -10.57
CA LYS A 76 -17.63 -15.10 -11.37
C LYS A 76 -18.78 -15.89 -10.76
N ILE A 77 -19.16 -15.60 -9.53
CA ILE A 77 -20.26 -16.30 -8.87
C ILE A 77 -21.58 -15.84 -9.49
N GLU A 78 -22.38 -16.80 -9.98
CA GLU A 78 -23.61 -16.48 -10.70
C GLU A 78 -24.80 -16.25 -9.77
N ASP A 79 -24.88 -17.01 -8.68
CA ASP A 79 -25.99 -16.84 -7.75
C ASP A 79 -25.85 -15.53 -6.99
N PRO A 80 -26.86 -14.62 -7.08
CA PRO A 80 -26.74 -13.30 -6.44
C PRO A 80 -26.52 -13.34 -4.94
N LYS A 81 -27.15 -14.27 -4.25
CA LYS A 81 -27.01 -14.38 -2.79
C LYS A 81 -25.61 -14.86 -2.41
N ALA A 82 -25.12 -15.88 -3.10
CA ALA A 82 -23.77 -16.40 -2.87
C ALA A 82 -22.74 -15.35 -3.21
N GLN A 83 -22.95 -14.58 -4.28
CA GLN A 83 -22.03 -13.51 -4.67
C GLN A 83 -22.00 -12.41 -3.61
N ALA A 84 -23.15 -12.03 -3.06
CA ALA A 84 -23.20 -11.01 -2.01
C ALA A 84 -22.46 -11.47 -0.76
N ILE A 85 -22.57 -12.73 -0.40
CA ILE A 85 -21.85 -13.30 0.74
C ILE A 85 -20.35 -13.28 0.48
N ALA A 86 -19.92 -13.65 -0.73
CA ALA A 86 -18.49 -13.65 -1.09
C ALA A 86 -17.93 -12.24 -1.04
N TYR A 87 -18.64 -11.23 -1.53
CA TYR A 87 -18.19 -9.84 -1.45
C TYR A 87 -18.02 -9.40 0.00
N ARG A 88 -18.94 -9.79 0.88
CA ARG A 88 -18.85 -9.43 2.29
C ARG A 88 -17.72 -10.16 3.01
N ASP A 89 -17.63 -11.48 2.83
CA ASP A 89 -16.73 -12.31 3.62
C ASP A 89 -15.34 -12.43 3.03
N ASP A 90 -15.21 -12.44 1.69
CA ASP A 90 -13.95 -12.70 1.03
C ASP A 90 -13.29 -11.43 0.48
N VAL A 91 -14.07 -10.41 0.13
CA VAL A 91 -13.55 -9.18 -0.46
C VAL A 91 -13.47 -8.07 0.58
N PHE A 92 -14.59 -7.65 1.12
CA PHE A 92 -14.64 -6.53 2.06
C PHE A 92 -13.77 -6.79 3.30
N ALA A 93 -13.76 -8.03 3.77
CA ALA A 93 -12.97 -8.41 4.95
C ALA A 93 -11.47 -8.19 4.72
N GLN A 94 -11.01 -8.14 3.47
CA GLN A 94 -9.59 -7.95 3.17
C GLN A 94 -9.17 -6.50 3.02
N PHE A 95 -10.11 -5.57 3.03
CA PHE A 95 -9.77 -4.15 2.92
C PHE A 95 -8.84 -3.71 4.05
N ALA A 96 -9.07 -4.18 5.27
CA ALA A 96 -8.23 -3.84 6.41
C ALA A 96 -6.80 -4.34 6.25
N GLU A 97 -6.62 -5.52 5.65
CA GLU A 97 -5.27 -6.08 5.42
C GLU A 97 -4.47 -5.26 4.42
N VAL A 98 -5.14 -4.61 3.47
CA VAL A 98 -4.49 -3.72 2.52
C VAL A 98 -4.21 -2.37 3.19
N ARG A 99 -5.16 -1.85 3.96
CA ARG A 99 -5.03 -0.53 4.57
C ARG A 99 -3.95 -0.46 5.62
N GLU A 100 -3.77 -1.51 6.40
CA GLU A 100 -2.78 -1.50 7.48
C GLU A 100 -1.37 -1.21 6.99
N PRO A 101 -0.81 -1.97 6.03
CA PRO A 101 0.53 -1.65 5.53
C PRO A 101 0.58 -0.34 4.75
N ALA A 102 -0.51 0.02 4.04
CA ALA A 102 -0.55 1.30 3.33
C ALA A 102 -0.47 2.48 4.30
N ASP A 103 -1.21 2.42 5.41
CA ASP A 103 -1.19 3.47 6.43
C ASP A 103 0.19 3.58 7.08
N LYS A 104 0.84 2.45 7.33
CA LYS A 104 2.20 2.44 7.87
C LYS A 104 3.19 3.06 6.90
N LEU A 105 3.08 2.72 5.61
CA LEU A 105 3.95 3.29 4.59
C LEU A 105 3.78 4.80 4.50
N GLU A 106 2.58 5.30 4.66
CA GLU A 106 2.35 6.75 4.66
C GLU A 106 3.15 7.44 5.77
N THR A 107 3.31 6.80 6.92
CA THR A 107 4.08 7.39 8.03
C THR A 107 5.58 7.26 7.85
N LEU A 108 6.04 6.33 7.01
CA LEU A 108 7.47 6.05 6.81
C LEU A 108 8.07 6.78 5.62
N VAL A 109 7.24 7.04 4.61
CA VAL A 109 7.67 7.68 3.36
C VAL A 109 7.56 9.19 3.50
N ASP A 110 8.51 9.92 2.88
CA ASP A 110 8.47 11.38 2.86
C ASP A 110 7.11 11.83 2.32
N GLU A 111 6.53 12.81 3.00
CA GLU A 111 5.23 13.39 2.63
C GLU A 111 5.19 13.80 1.16
N LYS A 112 6.31 14.35 0.65
CA LYS A 112 6.38 14.78 -0.74
C LYS A 112 6.38 13.62 -1.74
N ALA A 113 6.80 12.44 -1.31
CA ALA A 113 6.82 11.25 -2.16
C ALA A 113 5.49 10.51 -2.15
N TRP A 114 4.66 10.75 -1.14
CA TRP A 114 3.37 10.08 -1.01
C TRP A 114 2.38 10.62 -2.03
N PRO A 115 1.69 9.76 -2.80
CA PRO A 115 0.89 10.20 -3.95
C PRO A 115 -0.45 10.83 -3.61
N PHE A 116 -0.83 10.84 -2.34
CA PHE A 116 -2.11 11.41 -1.90
C PHE A 116 -1.92 12.46 -0.83
N PRO A 117 -2.89 13.39 -0.66
CA PRO A 117 -2.82 14.35 0.44
C PRO A 117 -2.81 13.64 1.79
N THR A 118 -1.99 14.12 2.71
CA THR A 118 -2.00 13.61 4.07
C THR A 118 -3.25 14.09 4.79
N TYR A 119 -3.53 13.48 5.94
CA TYR A 119 -4.66 13.89 6.77
C TYR A 119 -4.55 15.37 7.16
N ALA A 120 -3.33 15.81 7.47
CA ALA A 120 -3.10 17.22 7.83
C ALA A 120 -3.40 18.14 6.66
N GLU A 121 -2.99 17.77 5.45
CA GLU A 121 -3.27 18.55 4.25
C GLU A 121 -4.77 18.64 3.98
N LEU A 122 -5.49 17.54 4.18
CA LEU A 122 -6.93 17.54 3.99
C LEU A 122 -7.65 18.46 4.98
N LEU A 123 -7.12 18.55 6.21
CA LEU A 123 -7.72 19.40 7.25
C LEU A 123 -7.43 20.88 7.05
N PHE A 124 -6.25 21.23 6.56
CA PHE A 124 -5.78 22.62 6.60
C PHE A 124 -5.65 23.27 5.24
N ASN A 125 -5.86 22.55 4.16
CA ASN A 125 -5.78 23.06 2.80
C ASN A 125 -7.13 23.13 2.12
N VAL A 126 -8.14 23.45 2.86
CA VAL A 126 -9.49 23.47 2.28
C VAL A 126 -9.84 24.86 1.81
#